data_57d28fc0df7cb7c7f32c2c0db5056fcf
#
_entry.id   57d28fc0df7cb7c7f32c2c0db5056fcf
#
_cell.length_a   1.000
_cell.length_b   1.000
_cell.length_c   1.000
_cell.angle_alpha   90.00
_cell.angle_beta   90.00
_cell.angle_gamma   90.00
#
_symmetry.space_group_name_H-M   'P 1'
#
loop_
_entity.id
_entity.type
_entity.pdbx_description
1 polymer ?
#
loop_
_entity_poly.entity_id
_entity_poly.type
_entity_poly.pdbx_seq_one_letter_code
_entity_poly.pdbx_strand_id
1 'polypeptide(L)' 'THEGEEFIYVLSGVVEINYGKNTYILEEGDSIYYDSIVAHHVHAAADNRARILGVVYTPY' A
#
# COMPACT_ATOMS: atom_id res chain seq x y z
N THR A 1 -9.11 -5.56 -8.45
CA THR A 1 -8.60 -4.31 -9.06
C THR A 1 -9.75 -3.37 -9.37
N HIS A 2 -9.46 -2.10 -9.43
CA HIS A 2 -10.42 -1.07 -9.76
C HIS A 2 -9.67 0.14 -10.33
N GLU A 3 -10.37 0.96 -11.09
CA GLU A 3 -9.78 2.20 -11.57
C GLU A 3 -9.62 3.18 -10.42
N GLY A 4 -8.57 3.98 -10.49
CA GLY A 4 -8.30 5.00 -9.50
C GLY A 4 -6.85 4.96 -9.08
N GLU A 5 -6.59 5.61 -7.96
CA GLU A 5 -5.24 5.76 -7.44
C GLU A 5 -5.26 5.60 -5.93
N GLU A 6 -4.15 5.13 -5.38
CA GLU A 6 -4.02 4.95 -3.95
C GLU A 6 -2.71 5.55 -3.46
N PHE A 7 -2.80 6.19 -2.31
CA PHE A 7 -1.64 6.69 -1.58
C PHE A 7 -1.65 6.06 -0.19
N ILE A 8 -0.52 5.50 0.22
CA ILE A 8 -0.38 4.86 1.53
C ILE A 8 0.82 5.47 2.24
N TYR A 9 0.60 5.87 3.48
CA TYR A 9 1.66 6.35 4.37
C TYR A 9 1.71 5.43 5.59
N VAL A 10 2.90 4.94 5.93
CA VAL A 10 3.05 4.00 7.05
C VAL A 10 3.22 4.78 8.34
N LEU A 11 2.23 4.66 9.23
CA LEU A 11 2.24 5.33 10.53
C LEU A 11 3.07 4.56 11.55
N SER A 12 3.04 3.23 11.50
CA SER A 12 3.85 2.39 12.37
C SER A 12 3.96 1.00 11.80
N GLY A 13 5.02 0.29 12.17
CA GLY A 13 5.26 -1.07 11.73
C GLY A 13 5.88 -1.15 10.35
N VAL A 14 5.81 -2.34 9.77
CA VAL A 14 6.38 -2.62 8.46
C VAL A 14 5.28 -3.20 7.59
N VAL A 15 5.16 -2.67 6.38
CA VAL A 15 4.11 -3.05 5.43
C VAL A 15 4.75 -3.63 4.18
N GLU A 16 4.19 -4.72 3.70
CA GLU A 16 4.59 -5.31 2.43
C GLU A 16 3.50 -5.01 1.40
N ILE A 17 3.91 -4.52 0.25
CA ILE A 17 2.99 -4.23 -0.85
C ILE A 17 3.42 -5.04 -2.07
N ASN A 18 2.52 -5.91 -2.51
CA ASN A 18 2.70 -6.65 -3.76
C ASN A 18 1.94 -5.87 -4.83
N TYR A 19 2.66 -5.40 -5.83
CA TYR A 19 2.09 -4.59 -6.89
C TYR A 19 2.52 -5.18 -8.24
N GLY A 20 1.57 -5.82 -8.92
CA GLY A 20 1.90 -6.57 -10.11
C GLY A 20 2.88 -7.68 -9.76
N LYS A 21 4.07 -7.64 -10.36
CA LYS A 21 5.12 -8.61 -10.10
C LYS A 21 6.17 -8.12 -9.11
N ASN A 22 5.99 -6.92 -8.58
CA ASN A 22 6.96 -6.30 -7.69
C ASN A 22 6.50 -6.36 -6.24
N THR A 23 7.46 -6.43 -5.34
CA THR A 23 7.19 -6.39 -3.90
C THR A 23 7.99 -5.23 -3.30
N TYR A 24 7.30 -4.42 -2.51
CA TYR A 24 7.90 -3.27 -1.83
C TYR A 24 7.72 -3.43 -0.34
N ILE A 25 8.77 -3.12 0.41
CA ILE A 25 8.73 -3.13 1.88
C ILE A 25 8.82 -1.69 2.34
N LEU A 26 7.82 -1.26 3.10
CA LEU A 26 7.76 0.11 3.62
C LEU A 26 7.84 0.07 5.13
N GLU A 27 8.62 0.99 5.68
CA GLU A 27 8.78 1.16 7.12
C GLU A 27 8.07 2.42 7.57
N GLU A 28 8.01 2.63 8.87
CA GLU A 28 7.39 3.82 9.44
C GLU A 28 7.94 5.09 8.78
N GLY A 29 7.06 5.96 8.35
CA GLY A 29 7.42 7.19 7.67
C GLY A 29 7.53 7.08 6.16
N ASP A 30 7.53 5.86 5.62
CA ASP A 30 7.57 5.67 4.17
C ASP A 30 6.17 5.82 3.58
N SER A 31 6.14 6.12 2.29
CA SER A 31 4.89 6.23 1.56
C SER A 31 5.03 5.66 0.15
N ILE A 32 3.89 5.35 -0.44
CA ILE A 32 3.81 4.86 -1.81
C ILE A 32 2.56 5.42 -2.47
N TYR A 33 2.64 5.65 -3.77
CA TYR A 33 1.52 6.11 -4.57
C TYR A 33 1.48 5.27 -5.84
N TYR A 34 0.32 4.74 -6.19
CA TYR A 34 0.22 3.86 -7.36
C TYR A 34 -1.19 3.84 -7.94
N ASP A 35 -1.27 3.39 -9.19
CA ASP A 35 -2.55 3.15 -9.86
C ASP A 35 -3.19 1.89 -9.33
N SER A 36 -4.46 1.97 -8.98
CA SER A 36 -5.21 0.84 -8.43
C SER A 36 -5.60 -0.19 -9.48
N ILE A 37 -5.44 0.14 -10.76
CA ILE A 37 -5.83 -0.79 -11.82
C ILE A 37 -4.92 -2.02 -11.91
N VAL A 38 -3.70 -1.89 -11.41
CA VAL A 38 -2.77 -3.02 -11.35
C VAL A 38 -3.12 -3.86 -10.12
N ALA A 39 -3.11 -5.18 -10.28
CA ALA A 39 -3.39 -6.07 -9.15
C ALA A 39 -2.41 -5.80 -8.01
N HIS A 40 -2.94 -5.61 -6.80
CA HIS A 40 -2.12 -5.23 -5.67
C HIS A 40 -2.65 -5.85 -4.38
N HIS A 41 -1.76 -5.99 -3.41
CA HIS A 41 -2.10 -6.53 -2.11
C HIS A 41 -1.24 -5.85 -1.05
N VAL A 42 -1.88 -5.34 -0.02
CA VAL A 42 -1.22 -4.61 1.07
C VAL A 42 -1.45 -5.36 2.37
N HIS A 43 -0.39 -5.68 3.08
CA HIS A 43 -0.51 -6.40 4.35
C HIS A 43 0.70 -6.10 5.25
N ALA A 44 0.52 -6.38 6.54
CA ALA A 44 1.62 -6.24 7.49
C ALA A 44 2.68 -7.29 7.18
N ALA A 45 3.94 -6.91 7.28
CA ALA A 45 5.03 -7.84 7.01
C ALA A 45 5.21 -8.81 8.18
N ALA A 46 5.36 -10.10 7.85
CA ALA A 46 5.59 -11.17 8.81
C ALA A 46 4.56 -11.14 9.96
N ASP A 47 5.03 -11.25 11.20
CA ASP A 47 4.17 -11.29 12.39
C ASP A 47 3.92 -9.92 13.00
N ASN A 48 4.26 -8.87 12.28
CA ASN A 48 4.15 -7.51 12.80
C ASN A 48 2.75 -6.95 12.64
N ARG A 49 2.43 -5.97 13.49
CA ARG A 49 1.26 -5.13 13.29
C ARG A 49 1.71 -3.88 12.56
N ALA A 50 0.84 -3.39 11.71
CA ALA A 50 1.15 -2.15 10.98
C ALA A 50 -0.09 -1.26 10.98
N ARG A 51 0.16 0.05 11.01
CA ARG A 51 -0.88 1.06 10.89
C ARG A 51 -0.53 1.93 9.71
N ILE A 52 -1.52 2.17 8.87
CA ILE A 52 -1.32 3.00 7.68
C ILE A 52 -2.41 4.05 7.59
N LEU A 53 -2.09 5.12 6.89
CA LEU A 53 -3.06 6.09 6.42
C LEU A 53 -3.20 5.85 4.92
N GLY A 54 -4.39 5.48 4.49
CA GLY A 54 -4.65 5.24 3.09
C GLY A 54 -5.61 6.27 2.53
N VAL A 55 -5.30 6.75 1.33
CA VAL A 55 -6.18 7.64 0.58
C VAL A 55 -6.44 6.98 -0.76
N VAL A 56 -7.72 6.77 -1.05
CA VAL A 56 -8.13 6.13 -2.30
C VAL A 56 -8.93 7.14 -3.11
N TYR A 57 -8.53 7.32 -4.35
CA TYR A 57 -9.27 8.15 -5.29
C TYR A 57 -9.90 7.27 -6.34
N THR A 58 -11.20 7.41 -6.50
CA THR A 58 -11.94 6.73 -7.57
C THR A 58 -12.56 7.80 -8.46
N PRO A 59 -12.42 7.68 -9.79
CA PRO A 59 -12.92 8.72 -10.70
C PRO A 59 -14.44 8.78 -10.83
N TYR A 60 -15.16 7.88 -10.18
CA TYR A 60 -16.63 7.87 -10.20
C TYR A 60 -17.23 7.28 -8.94
#